data_08ed2cf725042a2a147ab2edf95847a5
#
_entry.id   08ed2cf725042a2a147ab2edf95847a5
#
_cell.length_a   1.000
_cell.length_b   1.000
_cell.length_c   1.000
_cell.angle_alpha   90.00
_cell.angle_beta   90.00
_cell.angle_gamma   90.00
#
_symmetry.space_group_name_H-M   'P 1'
#
loop_
_entity.id
_entity.type
_entity.pdbx_description
1 polymer ?
#
loop_
_entity_poly.entity_id
_entity_poly.type
_entity_poly.pdbx_seq_one_letter_code
_entity_poly.pdbx_strand_id
1 'polypeptide(L)'
;DVVITCPAYFGINEREATRKAGEIAGFNVRQIINEPTAAAIAYGSLDTSQDRVVLVYDLGGGTFDVTMIDIRKDSVEVICTGGDHNLGGKDWDDRIVTYLVEKFQEETGIEEDILDDPDTWQDLQLSAEKAKKILSQRPKTPVSITHGGQRVKLIIEREKFEELTEDLLERTVDFTREMIQTAQDKGYSGIDEIILVGGATRMPQVAGRIENEFGMNAKVFDPDEAVAKGAAIYGWKLALNDDLVRRISEKTQKTIEHPENLSEMIEKSEISAEDFKIAAQELADDTGYTLPSVENAMLRVKNVTSKSFGVVAHNPTDEQIVFNLVLRNTAVPVNVKKKFFTAVENQKTVLIQIMESETSDIEVPIEHAEEIKTAVLHLPPNLPADLPIEITFDLNDEGQLHITAEETSEQRQVEVVLDTAAVISGEELERAKERSQSLVVH
;
A
#
# COMPACT_ATOMS: atom_id res chain seq x y z
N ASP A 1 -11.65 -18.08 -2.81
CA ASP A 1 -10.52 -17.27 -3.24
C ASP A 1 -10.83 -15.79 -3.10
N VAL A 2 -9.90 -15.00 -2.58
CA VAL A 2 -10.05 -13.55 -2.43
C VAL A 2 -8.76 -12.82 -2.81
N VAL A 3 -8.92 -11.62 -3.33
CA VAL A 3 -7.89 -10.58 -3.39
C VAL A 3 -8.24 -9.55 -2.32
N ILE A 4 -7.31 -9.22 -1.45
CA ILE A 4 -7.50 -8.23 -0.40
C ILE A 4 -6.67 -6.99 -0.74
N THR A 5 -7.21 -5.81 -0.49
CA THR A 5 -6.51 -4.55 -0.70
C THR A 5 -5.95 -4.02 0.61
N CYS A 6 -4.88 -3.25 0.51
CA CYS A 6 -4.34 -2.46 1.61
C CYS A 6 -3.85 -1.10 1.09
N PRO A 7 -3.73 -0.09 1.95
CA PRO A 7 -3.12 1.18 1.58
C PRO A 7 -1.75 0.97 0.92
N ALA A 8 -1.42 1.80 -0.07
CA ALA A 8 -0.15 1.65 -0.80
C ALA A 8 1.05 1.85 0.11
N TYR A 9 0.89 2.65 1.16
CA TYR A 9 1.92 2.98 2.13
C TYR A 9 2.20 1.90 3.19
N PHE A 10 1.39 0.83 3.26
CA PHE A 10 1.63 -0.28 4.19
C PHE A 10 2.99 -0.93 3.96
N GLY A 11 3.77 -1.09 5.05
CA GLY A 11 5.00 -1.85 5.09
C GLY A 11 4.78 -3.38 5.04
N ILE A 12 5.86 -4.13 5.19
CA ILE A 12 5.82 -5.60 5.13
C ILE A 12 4.95 -6.17 6.24
N ASN A 13 5.06 -5.63 7.46
CA ASN A 13 4.35 -6.13 8.64
C ASN A 13 2.84 -5.98 8.50
N GLU A 14 2.37 -4.82 8.04
CA GLU A 14 0.95 -4.53 7.87
C GLU A 14 0.32 -5.36 6.74
N ARG A 15 1.06 -5.57 5.64
CA ARG A 15 0.63 -6.41 4.52
C ARG A 15 0.47 -7.87 4.94
N GLU A 16 1.46 -8.40 5.67
CA GLU A 16 1.41 -9.77 6.16
C GLU A 16 0.30 -9.95 7.23
N ALA A 17 0.11 -8.97 8.12
CA ALA A 17 -1.00 -8.97 9.07
C ALA A 17 -2.36 -8.99 8.36
N THR A 18 -2.50 -8.21 7.28
CA THR A 18 -3.72 -8.19 6.45
C THR A 18 -3.96 -9.56 5.79
N ARG A 19 -2.92 -10.19 5.22
CA ARG A 19 -2.99 -11.53 4.65
C ARG A 19 -3.44 -12.55 5.70
N LYS A 20 -2.78 -12.57 6.86
CA LYS A 20 -3.10 -13.49 7.97
C LYS A 20 -4.52 -13.31 8.50
N ALA A 21 -5.00 -12.06 8.59
CA ALA A 21 -6.38 -11.79 8.97
C ALA A 21 -7.39 -12.46 8.01
N GLY A 22 -7.12 -12.37 6.71
CA GLY A 22 -7.93 -13.06 5.69
C GLY A 22 -7.88 -14.59 5.83
N GLU A 23 -6.69 -15.17 6.05
CA GLU A 23 -6.50 -16.60 6.26
C GLU A 23 -7.21 -17.09 7.53
N ILE A 24 -7.18 -16.33 8.64
CA ILE A 24 -7.89 -16.63 9.90
C ILE A 24 -9.40 -16.62 9.68
N ALA A 25 -9.90 -15.71 8.86
CA ALA A 25 -11.31 -15.66 8.47
C ALA A 25 -11.73 -16.83 7.57
N GLY A 26 -10.80 -17.70 7.15
CA GLY A 26 -11.06 -18.90 6.36
C GLY A 26 -11.01 -18.65 4.84
N PHE A 27 -10.51 -17.49 4.40
CA PHE A 27 -10.32 -17.21 2.98
C PHE A 27 -9.01 -17.81 2.47
N ASN A 28 -9.01 -18.23 1.19
CA ASN A 28 -7.80 -18.45 0.44
C ASN A 28 -7.37 -17.11 -0.17
N VAL A 29 -6.39 -16.45 0.48
CA VAL A 29 -5.90 -15.14 0.06
C VAL A 29 -4.94 -15.34 -1.10
N ARG A 30 -5.43 -15.05 -2.32
CA ARG A 30 -4.67 -15.21 -3.56
C ARG A 30 -3.58 -14.15 -3.66
N GLN A 31 -3.92 -12.91 -3.34
CA GLN A 31 -2.98 -11.80 -3.41
C GLN A 31 -3.41 -10.62 -2.53
N ILE A 32 -2.42 -9.84 -2.06
CA ILE A 32 -2.61 -8.52 -1.48
C ILE A 32 -2.19 -7.49 -2.51
N ILE A 33 -3.05 -6.53 -2.84
CA ILE A 33 -2.75 -5.45 -3.78
C ILE A 33 -2.99 -4.08 -3.15
N ASN A 34 -2.34 -3.05 -3.69
CA ASN A 34 -2.54 -1.67 -3.21
C ASN A 34 -3.91 -1.14 -3.61
N GLU A 35 -4.57 -0.42 -2.71
CA GLU A 35 -5.86 0.24 -2.96
C GLU A 35 -5.86 1.12 -4.21
N PRO A 36 -4.88 2.03 -4.42
CA PRO A 36 -4.84 2.83 -5.64
C PRO A 36 -4.58 1.99 -6.90
N THR A 37 -3.85 0.88 -6.80
CA THR A 37 -3.66 -0.06 -7.92
C THR A 37 -5.00 -0.73 -8.28
N ALA A 38 -5.77 -1.17 -7.29
CA ALA A 38 -7.10 -1.72 -7.50
C ALA A 38 -8.04 -0.68 -8.15
N ALA A 39 -8.04 0.56 -7.64
CA ALA A 39 -8.82 1.64 -8.23
C ALA A 39 -8.44 1.90 -9.69
N ALA A 40 -7.15 1.89 -10.02
CA ALA A 40 -6.64 2.03 -11.39
C ALA A 40 -7.07 0.87 -12.31
N ILE A 41 -7.10 -0.37 -11.80
CA ILE A 41 -7.61 -1.53 -12.53
C ILE A 41 -9.10 -1.36 -12.84
N ALA A 42 -9.91 -0.90 -11.88
CA ALA A 42 -11.32 -0.60 -12.10
C ALA A 42 -11.49 0.50 -13.15
N TYR A 43 -10.72 1.58 -13.04
CA TYR A 43 -10.76 2.71 -13.96
C TYR A 43 -10.34 2.31 -15.38
N GLY A 44 -9.19 1.62 -15.52
CA GLY A 44 -8.65 1.13 -16.79
C GLY A 44 -9.58 0.13 -17.50
N SER A 45 -10.39 -0.62 -16.72
CA SER A 45 -11.35 -1.57 -17.30
C SER A 45 -12.51 -0.91 -18.06
N LEU A 46 -12.77 0.40 -17.83
CA LEU A 46 -13.84 1.14 -18.51
C LEU A 46 -13.43 1.53 -19.93
N ASP A 47 -12.14 1.74 -20.19
CA ASP A 47 -11.64 2.10 -21.50
C ASP A 47 -10.20 1.58 -21.68
N THR A 48 -10.05 0.54 -22.46
CA THR A 48 -8.76 -0.11 -22.78
C THR A 48 -8.15 0.40 -24.09
N SER A 49 -8.71 1.44 -24.69
CA SER A 49 -8.34 1.89 -26.04
C SER A 49 -7.10 2.77 -26.08
N GLN A 50 -6.68 3.34 -24.96
CA GLN A 50 -5.58 4.31 -24.89
C GLN A 50 -4.67 4.05 -23.69
N ASP A 51 -3.36 4.12 -23.93
CA ASP A 51 -2.37 4.18 -22.88
C ASP A 51 -2.48 5.53 -22.16
N ARG A 52 -2.36 5.55 -20.84
CA ARG A 52 -2.47 6.79 -20.05
C ARG A 52 -1.71 6.71 -18.74
N VAL A 53 -1.12 7.83 -18.35
CA VAL A 53 -0.54 8.04 -17.03
C VAL A 53 -1.59 8.71 -16.14
N VAL A 54 -1.98 8.02 -15.07
CA VAL A 54 -3.03 8.44 -14.16
C VAL A 54 -2.43 8.71 -12.78
N LEU A 55 -2.81 9.85 -12.19
CA LEU A 55 -2.58 10.11 -10.78
C LEU A 55 -3.82 9.67 -10.01
N VAL A 56 -3.68 8.68 -9.14
CA VAL A 56 -4.70 8.26 -8.20
C VAL A 56 -4.46 9.00 -6.88
N TYR A 57 -5.43 9.82 -6.49
CA TYR A 57 -5.45 10.55 -5.23
C TYR A 57 -6.50 9.91 -4.34
N ASP A 58 -6.07 9.10 -3.38
CA ASP A 58 -6.96 8.35 -2.48
C ASP A 58 -6.95 8.97 -1.09
N LEU A 59 -8.01 9.72 -0.76
CA LEU A 59 -8.22 10.27 0.58
C LEU A 59 -9.34 9.50 1.25
N GLY A 60 -8.93 8.51 2.05
CA GLY A 60 -9.81 7.65 2.81
C GLY A 60 -10.28 8.25 4.15
N GLY A 61 -10.75 7.41 5.04
CA GLY A 61 -11.17 7.81 6.39
C GLY A 61 -10.00 8.08 7.33
N GLY A 62 -8.90 7.35 7.20
CA GLY A 62 -7.74 7.43 8.09
C GLY A 62 -6.39 7.54 7.40
N THR A 63 -6.32 7.31 6.08
CA THR A 63 -5.10 7.33 5.29
C THR A 63 -5.24 8.20 4.06
N PHE A 64 -4.12 8.73 3.59
CA PHE A 64 -3.97 9.41 2.33
C PHE A 64 -2.88 8.72 1.51
N ASP A 65 -3.24 8.26 0.32
CA ASP A 65 -2.32 7.71 -0.66
C ASP A 65 -2.38 8.51 -1.97
N VAL A 66 -1.23 8.79 -2.55
CA VAL A 66 -1.12 9.35 -3.89
C VAL A 66 -0.18 8.50 -4.72
N THR A 67 -0.67 8.01 -5.85
CA THR A 67 0.04 7.03 -6.66
C THR A 67 -0.01 7.42 -8.13
N MET A 68 1.15 7.44 -8.78
CA MET A 68 1.28 7.61 -10.23
C MET A 68 1.29 6.24 -10.88
N ILE A 69 0.43 6.02 -11.86
CA ILE A 69 0.22 4.71 -12.50
C ILE A 69 0.21 4.87 -14.02
N ASP A 70 0.98 4.03 -14.70
CA ASP A 70 0.93 3.86 -16.15
C ASP A 70 -0.05 2.72 -16.47
N ILE A 71 -1.19 3.05 -17.08
CA ILE A 71 -2.23 2.11 -17.48
C ILE A 71 -2.09 1.87 -18.99
N ARG A 72 -1.83 0.63 -19.35
CA ARG A 72 -1.76 0.16 -20.73
C ARG A 72 -2.79 -0.93 -20.97
N LYS A 73 -2.93 -1.34 -22.21
CA LYS A 73 -3.90 -2.37 -22.61
C LYS A 73 -3.77 -3.67 -21.80
N ASP A 74 -2.55 -4.09 -21.51
CA ASP A 74 -2.21 -5.39 -20.90
C ASP A 74 -1.38 -5.25 -19.60
N SER A 75 -1.16 -4.02 -19.14
CA SER A 75 -0.41 -3.78 -17.91
C SER A 75 -0.92 -2.58 -17.12
N VAL A 76 -0.75 -2.68 -15.79
CA VAL A 76 -0.90 -1.58 -14.84
C VAL A 76 0.39 -1.51 -14.05
N GLU A 77 1.16 -0.45 -14.27
CA GLU A 77 2.48 -0.29 -13.67
C GLU A 77 2.48 0.92 -12.73
N VAL A 78 2.77 0.67 -11.45
CA VAL A 78 2.96 1.75 -10.47
C VAL A 78 4.31 2.39 -10.75
N ILE A 79 4.30 3.70 -11.03
CA ILE A 79 5.50 4.50 -11.27
C ILE A 79 6.14 4.89 -9.94
N CYS A 80 5.34 5.47 -9.06
CA CYS A 80 5.71 5.83 -7.70
C CYS A 80 4.46 5.97 -6.83
N THR A 81 4.66 5.85 -5.52
CA THR A 81 3.61 5.99 -4.51
C THR A 81 4.15 6.75 -3.30
N GLY A 82 3.28 7.53 -2.67
CA GLY A 82 3.54 8.26 -1.46
C GLY A 82 2.25 8.53 -0.71
N GLY A 83 2.35 9.12 0.48
CA GLY A 83 1.17 9.40 1.27
C GLY A 83 1.48 9.51 2.76
N ASP A 84 0.42 9.47 3.55
CA ASP A 84 0.47 9.58 5.00
C ASP A 84 -0.57 8.64 5.63
N HIS A 85 -0.10 7.67 6.42
CA HIS A 85 -0.94 6.68 7.08
C HIS A 85 -1.73 7.22 8.28
N ASN A 86 -1.46 8.46 8.67
CA ASN A 86 -2.14 9.18 9.75
C ASN A 86 -2.83 10.46 9.25
N LEU A 87 -3.25 10.50 7.99
CA LEU A 87 -3.96 11.62 7.40
C LEU A 87 -5.19 11.12 6.64
N GLY A 88 -6.37 11.43 7.12
CA GLY A 88 -7.62 11.01 6.49
C GLY A 88 -8.82 11.81 6.97
N GLY A 89 -10.00 11.46 6.50
CA GLY A 89 -11.25 12.15 6.83
C GLY A 89 -11.51 12.33 8.33
N LYS A 90 -10.93 11.48 9.18
CA LYS A 90 -10.99 11.60 10.64
C LYS A 90 -10.31 12.88 11.13
N ASP A 91 -9.18 13.26 10.53
CA ASP A 91 -8.45 14.46 10.94
C ASP A 91 -9.27 15.72 10.65
N TRP A 92 -10.06 15.73 9.56
CA TRP A 92 -11.05 16.77 9.28
C TRP A 92 -12.15 16.80 10.33
N ASP A 93 -12.62 15.64 10.82
CA ASP A 93 -13.60 15.56 11.89
C ASP A 93 -13.03 16.11 13.20
N ASP A 94 -11.80 15.77 13.54
CA ASP A 94 -11.11 16.24 14.75
C ASP A 94 -10.95 17.78 14.76
N ARG A 95 -10.74 18.41 13.60
CA ARG A 95 -10.76 19.90 13.50
C ARG A 95 -12.14 20.48 13.82
N ILE A 96 -13.21 19.83 13.36
CA ILE A 96 -14.57 20.25 13.72
C ILE A 96 -14.80 20.05 15.22
N VAL A 97 -14.40 18.91 15.80
CA VAL A 97 -14.53 18.64 17.25
C VAL A 97 -13.85 19.73 18.05
N THR A 98 -12.59 20.05 17.73
CA THR A 98 -11.84 21.12 18.41
C THR A 98 -12.59 22.45 18.35
N TYR A 99 -13.06 22.85 17.19
CA TYR A 99 -13.84 24.07 17.02
C TYR A 99 -15.15 24.07 17.84
N LEU A 100 -15.84 22.93 17.90
CA LEU A 100 -17.07 22.78 18.69
C LEU A 100 -16.82 22.92 20.20
N VAL A 101 -15.73 22.31 20.68
CA VAL A 101 -15.30 22.41 22.09
C VAL A 101 -15.00 23.87 22.47
N GLU A 102 -14.18 24.54 21.66
CA GLU A 102 -13.85 25.96 21.87
C GLU A 102 -15.11 26.82 21.95
N LYS A 103 -16.05 26.67 21.03
CA LYS A 103 -17.31 27.43 21.01
C LYS A 103 -18.22 27.09 22.19
N PHE A 104 -18.25 25.85 22.61
CA PHE A 104 -19.00 25.45 23.80
C PHE A 104 -18.46 26.10 25.07
N GLN A 105 -17.14 26.09 25.27
CA GLN A 105 -16.45 26.70 26.38
C GLN A 105 -16.64 28.23 26.40
N GLU A 106 -16.51 28.89 25.21
CA GLU A 106 -16.78 30.33 25.07
C GLU A 106 -18.21 30.74 25.52
N GLU A 107 -19.22 29.95 25.13
CA GLU A 107 -20.62 30.27 25.40
C GLU A 107 -21.05 29.88 26.81
N THR A 108 -20.49 28.80 27.40
CA THR A 108 -20.93 28.28 28.70
C THR A 108 -20.06 28.76 29.86
N GLY A 109 -18.81 29.18 29.60
CA GLY A 109 -17.82 29.51 30.61
C GLY A 109 -17.26 28.29 31.36
N ILE A 110 -17.49 27.07 30.86
CA ILE A 110 -16.92 25.85 31.45
C ILE A 110 -15.42 25.80 31.12
N GLU A 111 -14.58 25.63 32.13
CA GLU A 111 -13.12 25.57 31.98
C GLU A 111 -12.59 24.13 31.88
N GLU A 112 -13.41 23.13 32.26
CA GLU A 112 -13.02 21.72 32.16
C GLU A 112 -12.96 21.25 30.68
N ASP A 113 -12.10 20.27 30.43
CA ASP A 113 -12.08 19.61 29.12
C ASP A 113 -13.27 18.67 29.00
N ILE A 114 -14.24 19.03 28.16
CA ILE A 114 -15.45 18.24 27.95
C ILE A 114 -15.19 16.93 27.19
N LEU A 115 -13.99 16.76 26.59
CA LEU A 115 -13.57 15.53 25.93
C LEU A 115 -13.14 14.43 26.90
N ASP A 116 -12.91 14.78 28.20
CA ASP A 116 -12.64 13.78 29.25
C ASP A 116 -13.89 12.92 29.55
N ASP A 117 -15.09 13.40 29.19
CA ASP A 117 -16.33 12.63 29.28
C ASP A 117 -16.51 11.77 28.01
N PRO A 118 -16.43 10.42 28.10
CA PRO A 118 -16.51 9.52 26.95
C PRO A 118 -17.80 9.66 26.13
N ASP A 119 -18.92 9.93 26.77
CA ASP A 119 -20.22 10.08 26.09
C ASP A 119 -20.24 11.38 25.26
N THR A 120 -19.76 12.48 25.84
CA THR A 120 -19.63 13.77 25.13
C THR A 120 -18.63 13.65 23.97
N TRP A 121 -17.49 13.00 24.18
CA TRP A 121 -16.50 12.76 23.12
C TRP A 121 -17.10 12.00 21.96
N GLN A 122 -17.80 10.89 22.22
CA GLN A 122 -18.43 10.08 21.18
C GLN A 122 -19.51 10.85 20.40
N ASP A 123 -20.35 11.60 21.13
CA ASP A 123 -21.40 12.44 20.51
C ASP A 123 -20.80 13.53 19.61
N LEU A 124 -19.68 14.14 20.02
CA LEU A 124 -18.98 15.16 19.24
C LEU A 124 -18.36 14.57 17.98
N GLN A 125 -17.71 13.39 18.05
CA GLN A 125 -17.16 12.71 16.89
C GLN A 125 -18.24 12.39 15.85
N LEU A 126 -19.35 11.81 16.27
CA LEU A 126 -20.48 11.51 15.37
C LEU A 126 -21.10 12.79 14.76
N SER A 127 -21.18 13.85 15.57
CA SER A 127 -21.72 15.15 15.11
C SER A 127 -20.77 15.83 14.10
N ALA A 128 -19.47 15.74 14.32
CA ALA A 128 -18.44 16.28 13.42
C ALA A 128 -18.45 15.54 12.07
N GLU A 129 -18.43 14.23 12.07
CA GLU A 129 -18.51 13.43 10.84
C GLU A 129 -19.80 13.77 10.05
N LYS A 130 -20.92 13.86 10.74
CA LYS A 130 -22.20 14.24 10.10
C LYS A 130 -22.14 15.67 9.55
N ALA A 131 -21.52 16.60 10.28
CA ALA A 131 -21.37 17.98 9.82
C ALA A 131 -20.49 18.04 8.58
N LYS A 132 -19.33 17.36 8.55
CA LYS A 132 -18.45 17.23 7.37
C LYS A 132 -19.20 16.73 6.15
N LYS A 133 -19.97 15.64 6.29
CA LYS A 133 -20.79 15.07 5.18
C LYS A 133 -21.84 16.06 4.66
N ILE A 134 -22.49 16.82 5.56
CA ILE A 134 -23.49 17.85 5.18
C ILE A 134 -22.79 19.03 4.50
N LEU A 135 -21.66 19.50 5.04
CA LEU A 135 -20.89 20.62 4.48
C LEU A 135 -20.30 20.30 3.11
N SER A 136 -20.08 19.03 2.79
CA SER A 136 -19.70 18.61 1.43
C SER A 136 -20.82 18.88 0.40
N GLN A 137 -22.08 18.95 0.83
CA GLN A 137 -23.24 19.14 -0.04
C GLN A 137 -23.92 20.51 0.12
N ARG A 138 -23.83 21.11 1.30
CA ARG A 138 -24.54 22.36 1.67
C ARG A 138 -23.57 23.41 2.20
N PRO A 139 -23.86 24.70 2.06
CA PRO A 139 -22.97 25.76 2.52
C PRO A 139 -22.92 25.90 4.04
N LYS A 140 -23.87 25.32 4.79
CA LYS A 140 -23.90 25.38 6.26
C LYS A 140 -24.71 24.27 6.89
N THR A 141 -24.40 23.95 8.15
CA THR A 141 -25.13 22.95 8.94
C THR A 141 -25.24 23.38 10.41
N PRO A 142 -26.42 23.15 11.08
CA PRO A 142 -26.54 23.32 12.52
C PRO A 142 -25.93 22.11 13.25
N VAL A 143 -25.19 22.36 14.33
CA VAL A 143 -24.68 21.35 15.27
C VAL A 143 -25.10 21.72 16.68
N SER A 144 -25.44 20.74 17.50
CA SER A 144 -25.77 20.93 18.92
C SER A 144 -24.81 20.16 19.78
N ILE A 145 -24.30 20.81 20.84
CA ILE A 145 -23.41 20.23 21.84
C ILE A 145 -24.17 20.19 23.14
N THR A 146 -24.11 19.09 23.87
CA THR A 146 -24.72 18.96 25.20
C THR A 146 -23.71 18.35 26.14
N HIS A 147 -23.39 19.04 27.23
CA HIS A 147 -22.52 18.55 28.29
C HIS A 147 -22.88 19.20 29.63
N GLY A 148 -22.77 18.47 30.75
CA GLY A 148 -23.04 19.02 32.10
C GLY A 148 -24.44 19.64 32.27
N GLY A 149 -25.44 19.18 31.52
CA GLY A 149 -26.80 19.74 31.51
C GLY A 149 -26.94 21.05 30.72
N GLN A 150 -25.88 21.57 30.12
CA GLN A 150 -25.89 22.74 29.25
C GLN A 150 -25.98 22.30 27.79
N ARG A 151 -26.61 23.14 26.96
CA ARG A 151 -26.77 22.88 25.52
C ARG A 151 -26.49 24.13 24.71
N VAL A 152 -25.53 24.01 23.80
CA VAL A 152 -25.16 25.06 22.85
C VAL A 152 -25.59 24.62 21.43
N LYS A 153 -26.06 25.54 20.60
CA LYS A 153 -26.39 25.33 19.20
C LYS A 153 -25.57 26.28 18.34
N LEU A 154 -24.81 25.71 17.45
CA LEU A 154 -23.94 26.43 16.52
C LEU A 154 -24.37 26.19 15.07
N ILE A 155 -24.04 27.13 14.19
CA ILE A 155 -24.09 26.94 12.74
C ILE A 155 -22.66 26.95 12.24
N ILE A 156 -22.24 25.88 11.61
CA ILE A 156 -20.94 25.80 10.93
C ILE A 156 -21.17 26.10 9.46
N GLU A 157 -20.44 27.05 8.92
CA GLU A 157 -20.41 27.37 7.49
C GLU A 157 -19.28 26.60 6.81
N ARG A 158 -19.44 26.26 5.50
CA ARG A 158 -18.43 25.53 4.73
C ARG A 158 -17.10 26.28 4.69
N GLU A 159 -17.14 27.59 4.50
CA GLU A 159 -15.97 28.45 4.48
C GLU A 159 -15.16 28.34 5.78
N LYS A 160 -15.86 28.26 6.93
CA LYS A 160 -15.18 28.07 8.24
C LYS A 160 -14.58 26.67 8.34
N PHE A 161 -15.27 25.63 7.86
CA PHE A 161 -14.73 24.27 7.83
C PHE A 161 -13.49 24.19 6.93
N GLU A 162 -13.50 24.80 5.76
CA GLU A 162 -12.37 24.86 4.83
C GLU A 162 -11.17 25.58 5.44
N GLU A 163 -11.40 26.72 6.16
CA GLU A 163 -10.36 27.43 6.91
C GLU A 163 -9.72 26.56 8.00
N LEU A 164 -10.54 25.83 8.78
CA LEU A 164 -10.06 24.96 9.86
C LEU A 164 -9.21 23.77 9.38
N THR A 165 -9.30 23.42 8.12
CA THR A 165 -8.70 22.20 7.53
C THR A 165 -7.75 22.48 6.37
N GLU A 166 -7.39 23.76 6.14
CA GLU A 166 -6.53 24.18 5.05
C GLU A 166 -5.14 23.52 5.12
N ASP A 167 -4.56 23.43 6.32
CA ASP A 167 -3.26 22.81 6.55
C ASP A 167 -3.25 21.29 6.25
N LEU A 168 -4.35 20.61 6.56
CA LEU A 168 -4.49 19.18 6.24
C LEU A 168 -4.54 18.97 4.73
N LEU A 169 -5.29 19.82 4.05
CA LEU A 169 -5.39 19.78 2.58
C LEU A 169 -4.05 20.10 1.93
N GLU A 170 -3.31 21.09 2.43
CA GLU A 170 -1.98 21.44 1.88
C GLU A 170 -0.98 20.28 2.02
N ARG A 171 -1.00 19.54 3.14
CA ARG A 171 -0.18 18.31 3.29
C ARG A 171 -0.43 17.31 2.17
N THR A 172 -1.68 17.11 1.76
CA THR A 172 -1.99 16.19 0.66
C THR A 172 -1.45 16.69 -0.68
N VAL A 173 -1.46 18.01 -0.88
CA VAL A 173 -0.91 18.66 -2.08
C VAL A 173 0.61 18.52 -2.11
N ASP A 174 1.29 18.65 -0.98
CA ASP A 174 2.74 18.49 -0.89
C ASP A 174 3.18 17.08 -1.28
N PHE A 175 2.53 16.03 -0.75
CA PHE A 175 2.77 14.66 -1.19
C PHE A 175 2.51 14.47 -2.69
N THR A 176 1.46 15.12 -3.20
CA THR A 176 1.13 15.03 -4.63
C THR A 176 2.22 15.65 -5.49
N ARG A 177 2.76 16.82 -5.10
CA ARG A 177 3.90 17.48 -5.77
C ARG A 177 5.14 16.59 -5.77
N GLU A 178 5.46 15.97 -4.62
CA GLU A 178 6.59 15.05 -4.49
C GLU A 178 6.47 13.86 -5.45
N MET A 179 5.27 13.26 -5.55
CA MET A 179 5.06 12.12 -6.44
C MET A 179 5.12 12.49 -7.92
N ILE A 180 4.63 13.67 -8.28
CA ILE A 180 4.78 14.19 -9.65
C ILE A 180 6.26 14.40 -9.99
N GLN A 181 7.03 14.98 -9.06
CA GLN A 181 8.47 15.16 -9.26
C GLN A 181 9.21 13.82 -9.39
N THR A 182 8.88 12.84 -8.51
CA THR A 182 9.45 11.50 -8.56
C THR A 182 9.15 10.80 -9.90
N ALA A 183 7.95 10.95 -10.43
CA ALA A 183 7.60 10.41 -11.74
C ALA A 183 8.39 11.10 -12.87
N GLN A 184 8.57 12.41 -12.79
CA GLN A 184 9.40 13.15 -13.77
C GLN A 184 10.85 12.70 -13.75
N ASP A 185 11.44 12.47 -12.57
CA ASP A 185 12.81 11.97 -12.42
C ASP A 185 12.97 10.55 -13.00
N LYS A 186 11.88 9.78 -13.05
CA LYS A 186 11.81 8.48 -13.73
C LYS A 186 11.51 8.56 -15.23
N GLY A 187 11.39 9.78 -15.79
CA GLY A 187 11.22 10.03 -17.24
C GLY A 187 9.78 10.16 -17.71
N TYR A 188 8.81 10.20 -16.80
CA TYR A 188 7.41 10.46 -17.14
C TYR A 188 7.15 11.98 -17.19
N SER A 189 6.89 12.50 -18.38
CA SER A 189 6.81 13.96 -18.61
C SER A 189 5.46 14.61 -18.37
N GLY A 190 4.41 13.82 -18.03
CA GLY A 190 3.07 14.35 -17.86
C GLY A 190 2.12 13.37 -17.19
N ILE A 191 0.98 13.91 -16.81
CA ILE A 191 -0.18 13.18 -16.28
C ILE A 191 -1.31 13.39 -17.29
N ASP A 192 -1.99 12.33 -17.67
CA ASP A 192 -3.13 12.44 -18.58
C ASP A 192 -4.43 12.72 -17.79
N GLU A 193 -4.56 12.13 -16.60
CA GLU A 193 -5.76 12.24 -15.78
C GLU A 193 -5.44 12.20 -14.27
N ILE A 194 -6.27 12.91 -13.49
CA ILE A 194 -6.29 12.81 -12.03
C ILE A 194 -7.62 12.18 -11.62
N ILE A 195 -7.59 11.07 -10.89
CA ILE A 195 -8.76 10.42 -10.33
C ILE A 195 -8.76 10.52 -8.81
N LEU A 196 -9.90 10.93 -8.26
CA LEU A 196 -10.13 11.08 -6.85
C LEU A 196 -10.91 9.87 -6.34
N VAL A 197 -10.32 9.14 -5.40
CA VAL A 197 -10.87 7.94 -4.76
C VAL A 197 -10.91 8.16 -3.25
N GLY A 198 -11.69 7.35 -2.52
CA GLY A 198 -11.87 7.50 -1.09
C GLY A 198 -12.96 8.50 -0.71
N GLY A 199 -13.70 8.18 0.34
CA GLY A 199 -14.91 8.92 0.72
C GLY A 199 -14.69 10.39 1.07
N ALA A 200 -13.50 10.75 1.59
CA ALA A 200 -13.17 12.12 1.96
C ALA A 200 -12.90 13.03 0.75
N THR A 201 -12.63 12.49 -0.43
CA THR A 201 -12.50 13.28 -1.68
C THR A 201 -13.84 13.92 -2.11
N ARG A 202 -14.96 13.54 -1.50
CA ARG A 202 -16.26 14.19 -1.71
C ARG A 202 -16.33 15.62 -1.18
N MET A 203 -15.37 16.05 -0.35
CA MET A 203 -15.26 17.43 0.10
C MET A 203 -14.89 18.34 -1.08
N PRO A 204 -15.70 19.38 -1.40
CA PRO A 204 -15.48 20.23 -2.58
C PRO A 204 -14.11 20.92 -2.61
N GLN A 205 -13.58 21.26 -1.43
CA GLN A 205 -12.25 21.85 -1.29
C GLN A 205 -11.13 20.98 -1.88
N VAL A 206 -11.27 19.63 -1.83
CA VAL A 206 -10.27 18.70 -2.35
C VAL A 206 -10.14 18.84 -3.87
N ALA A 207 -11.25 18.61 -4.61
CA ALA A 207 -11.22 18.74 -6.06
C ALA A 207 -10.81 20.16 -6.50
N GLY A 208 -11.36 21.20 -5.88
CA GLY A 208 -11.04 22.57 -6.19
C GLY A 208 -9.56 22.93 -5.97
N ARG A 209 -8.95 22.43 -4.87
CA ARG A 209 -7.52 22.69 -4.58
C ARG A 209 -6.61 21.96 -5.58
N ILE A 210 -6.93 20.68 -5.88
CA ILE A 210 -6.18 19.88 -6.85
C ILE A 210 -6.26 20.47 -8.27
N GLU A 211 -7.45 20.87 -8.71
CA GLU A 211 -7.64 21.49 -10.02
C GLU A 211 -6.90 22.83 -10.15
N ASN A 212 -6.94 23.66 -9.10
CA ASN A 212 -6.22 24.93 -9.07
C ASN A 212 -4.70 24.77 -9.07
N GLU A 213 -4.19 23.77 -8.34
CA GLU A 213 -2.75 23.54 -8.23
C GLU A 213 -2.14 22.98 -9.51
N PHE A 214 -2.77 21.95 -10.07
CA PHE A 214 -2.19 21.20 -11.19
C PHE A 214 -2.75 21.60 -12.56
N GLY A 215 -3.74 22.47 -12.60
CA GLY A 215 -4.34 22.96 -13.85
C GLY A 215 -5.08 21.86 -14.64
N MET A 216 -5.47 20.77 -13.97
CA MET A 216 -6.12 19.61 -14.56
C MET A 216 -7.44 19.35 -13.86
N ASN A 217 -8.44 18.91 -14.63
CA ASN A 217 -9.72 18.49 -14.05
C ASN A 217 -9.57 17.18 -13.27
N ALA A 218 -9.91 17.20 -12.00
CA ALA A 218 -9.89 16.02 -11.13
C ALA A 218 -11.24 15.30 -11.18
N LYS A 219 -11.23 14.02 -11.57
CA LYS A 219 -12.44 13.21 -11.73
C LYS A 219 -12.70 12.40 -10.47
N VAL A 220 -13.82 12.61 -9.81
CA VAL A 220 -14.29 11.70 -8.75
C VAL A 220 -14.70 10.37 -9.40
N PHE A 221 -14.01 9.29 -9.06
CA PHE A 221 -14.23 7.98 -9.62
C PHE A 221 -14.67 7.00 -8.53
N ASP A 222 -15.99 6.75 -8.47
CA ASP A 222 -16.63 5.73 -7.63
C ASP A 222 -15.96 5.58 -6.23
N PRO A 223 -15.92 6.66 -5.44
CA PRO A 223 -15.01 6.80 -4.30
C PRO A 223 -15.26 5.79 -3.18
N ASP A 224 -16.41 5.11 -3.19
CA ASP A 224 -16.77 4.12 -2.17
C ASP A 224 -16.51 2.68 -2.64
N GLU A 225 -16.51 2.40 -3.94
CA GLU A 225 -16.50 1.03 -4.47
C GLU A 225 -15.36 0.74 -5.48
N ALA A 226 -14.64 1.76 -5.97
CA ALA A 226 -13.61 1.60 -6.99
C ALA A 226 -12.57 0.55 -6.60
N VAL A 227 -12.09 0.60 -5.35
CA VAL A 227 -11.09 -0.31 -4.80
C VAL A 227 -11.62 -1.76 -4.79
N ALA A 228 -12.82 -1.97 -4.24
CA ALA A 228 -13.42 -3.30 -4.18
C ALA A 228 -13.71 -3.89 -5.57
N LYS A 229 -14.20 -3.04 -6.50
CA LYS A 229 -14.42 -3.45 -7.90
C LYS A 229 -13.12 -3.83 -8.59
N GLY A 230 -12.06 -3.04 -8.40
CA GLY A 230 -10.75 -3.34 -8.96
C GLY A 230 -10.16 -4.64 -8.43
N ALA A 231 -10.25 -4.88 -7.11
CA ALA A 231 -9.85 -6.14 -6.50
C ALA A 231 -10.62 -7.34 -7.07
N ALA A 232 -11.94 -7.21 -7.27
CA ALA A 232 -12.76 -8.26 -7.86
C ALA A 232 -12.39 -8.54 -9.32
N ILE A 233 -12.16 -7.49 -10.13
CA ILE A 233 -11.70 -7.61 -11.52
C ILE A 233 -10.35 -8.31 -11.57
N TYR A 234 -9.44 -7.94 -10.69
CA TYR A 234 -8.11 -8.55 -10.62
C TYR A 234 -8.18 -10.02 -10.21
N GLY A 235 -8.97 -10.36 -9.17
CA GLY A 235 -9.18 -11.74 -8.74
C GLY A 235 -9.78 -12.62 -9.84
N TRP A 236 -10.73 -12.07 -10.61
CA TRP A 236 -11.28 -12.74 -11.78
C TRP A 236 -10.23 -12.99 -12.87
N LYS A 237 -9.37 -12.02 -13.14
CA LYS A 237 -8.26 -12.15 -14.09
C LYS A 237 -7.24 -13.20 -13.66
N LEU A 238 -6.89 -13.25 -12.35
CA LEU A 238 -6.02 -14.28 -11.81
C LEU A 238 -6.61 -15.70 -12.02
N ALA A 239 -7.89 -15.88 -11.75
CA ALA A 239 -8.56 -17.16 -11.96
C ALA A 239 -8.56 -17.60 -13.44
N LEU A 240 -8.83 -16.68 -14.37
CA LEU A 240 -8.74 -16.95 -15.80
C LEU A 240 -7.31 -17.28 -16.24
N ASN A 241 -6.31 -16.58 -15.71
CA ASN A 241 -4.92 -16.84 -16.02
C ASN A 241 -4.48 -18.24 -15.56
N ASP A 242 -4.90 -18.67 -14.36
CA ASP A 242 -4.65 -20.03 -13.88
C ASP A 242 -5.25 -21.09 -14.80
N ASP A 243 -6.48 -20.88 -15.27
CA ASP A 243 -7.14 -21.78 -16.21
C ASP A 243 -6.43 -21.84 -17.57
N LEU A 244 -5.96 -20.69 -18.06
CA LEU A 244 -5.13 -20.62 -19.28
C LEU A 244 -3.83 -21.37 -19.13
N VAL A 245 -3.10 -21.13 -18.03
CA VAL A 245 -1.82 -21.80 -17.73
C VAL A 245 -2.01 -23.30 -17.63
N ARG A 246 -3.05 -23.76 -16.95
CA ARG A 246 -3.37 -25.18 -16.85
C ARG A 246 -3.60 -25.81 -18.25
N ARG A 247 -4.42 -25.18 -19.09
CA ARG A 247 -4.70 -25.68 -20.45
C ARG A 247 -3.47 -25.70 -21.34
N ILE A 248 -2.65 -24.66 -21.27
CA ILE A 248 -1.39 -24.58 -22.01
C ILE A 248 -0.43 -25.67 -21.53
N SER A 249 -0.29 -25.87 -20.23
CA SER A 249 0.57 -26.89 -19.63
C SER A 249 0.16 -28.29 -20.06
N GLU A 250 -1.14 -28.62 -20.00
CA GLU A 250 -1.69 -29.90 -20.45
C GLU A 250 -1.43 -30.15 -21.93
N LYS A 251 -1.56 -29.12 -22.78
CA LYS A 251 -1.39 -29.19 -24.22
C LYS A 251 0.06 -29.31 -24.67
N THR A 252 0.92 -28.49 -24.04
CA THR A 252 2.36 -28.43 -24.42
C THR A 252 3.22 -29.40 -23.64
N GLN A 253 2.68 -30.01 -22.57
CA GLN A 253 3.41 -30.85 -21.60
C GLN A 253 4.58 -30.09 -20.93
N LYS A 254 4.48 -28.75 -20.88
CA LYS A 254 5.43 -27.88 -20.19
C LYS A 254 4.86 -27.47 -18.84
N THR A 255 5.68 -27.52 -17.80
CA THR A 255 5.32 -26.95 -16.49
C THR A 255 5.55 -25.44 -16.52
N ILE A 256 4.54 -24.67 -16.20
CA ILE A 256 4.62 -23.22 -16.04
C ILE A 256 4.58 -22.97 -14.52
N GLU A 257 5.75 -22.71 -13.94
CA GLU A 257 5.88 -22.52 -12.48
C GLU A 257 5.35 -21.16 -12.04
N HIS A 258 5.40 -20.17 -12.91
CA HIS A 258 5.05 -18.78 -12.66
C HIS A 258 3.96 -18.30 -13.63
N PRO A 259 2.67 -18.49 -13.28
CA PRO A 259 1.54 -18.06 -14.12
C PRO A 259 1.57 -16.60 -14.54
N GLU A 260 2.08 -15.73 -13.70
CA GLU A 260 2.24 -14.29 -13.90
C GLU A 260 3.19 -13.96 -15.07
N ASN A 261 4.09 -14.86 -15.40
CA ASN A 261 5.08 -14.70 -16.46
C ASN A 261 4.59 -15.22 -17.83
N LEU A 262 3.35 -15.67 -17.95
CA LEU A 262 2.81 -16.25 -19.19
C LEU A 262 2.99 -15.32 -20.41
N SER A 263 2.73 -14.01 -20.24
CA SER A 263 2.94 -13.01 -21.29
C SER A 263 4.40 -12.95 -21.75
N GLU A 264 5.34 -12.97 -20.81
CA GLU A 264 6.77 -12.93 -21.10
C GLU A 264 7.25 -14.21 -21.78
N MET A 265 6.73 -15.37 -21.38
CA MET A 265 7.03 -16.65 -22.01
C MET A 265 6.54 -16.70 -23.48
N ILE A 266 5.41 -16.05 -23.77
CA ILE A 266 4.91 -15.90 -25.14
C ILE A 266 5.82 -14.95 -25.93
N GLU A 267 6.20 -13.81 -25.37
CA GLU A 267 7.12 -12.85 -26.01
C GLU A 267 8.49 -13.48 -26.31
N LYS A 268 9.02 -14.30 -25.39
CA LYS A 268 10.27 -15.06 -25.58
C LYS A 268 10.12 -16.29 -26.47
N SER A 269 8.93 -16.55 -27.00
CA SER A 269 8.61 -17.74 -27.82
C SER A 269 8.84 -19.08 -27.10
N GLU A 270 8.81 -19.08 -25.77
CA GLU A 270 8.84 -20.32 -24.97
C GLU A 270 7.49 -21.03 -25.01
N ILE A 271 6.42 -20.28 -25.20
CA ILE A 271 5.06 -20.73 -25.51
C ILE A 271 4.68 -20.14 -26.87
N SER A 272 4.13 -20.96 -27.76
CA SER A 272 3.71 -20.44 -29.05
C SER A 272 2.44 -19.60 -28.94
N ALA A 273 2.37 -18.50 -29.70
CA ALA A 273 1.18 -17.65 -29.74
C ALA A 273 -0.06 -18.46 -30.26
N GLU A 274 0.15 -19.52 -31.00
CA GLU A 274 -0.92 -20.40 -31.49
C GLU A 274 -1.48 -21.29 -30.38
N ASP A 275 -0.61 -21.90 -29.55
CA ASP A 275 -1.05 -22.69 -28.38
C ASP A 275 -1.82 -21.82 -27.38
N PHE A 276 -1.35 -20.60 -27.12
CA PHE A 276 -2.07 -19.63 -26.31
C PHE A 276 -3.45 -19.32 -26.90
N LYS A 277 -3.52 -18.98 -28.18
CA LYS A 277 -4.80 -18.63 -28.84
C LYS A 277 -5.80 -19.78 -28.84
N ILE A 278 -5.35 -21.01 -29.00
CA ILE A 278 -6.22 -22.19 -28.94
C ILE A 278 -6.72 -22.37 -27.48
N ALA A 279 -5.84 -22.30 -26.50
CA ALA A 279 -6.24 -22.42 -25.09
C ALA A 279 -7.23 -21.31 -24.67
N ALA A 280 -6.99 -20.08 -25.12
CA ALA A 280 -7.90 -18.96 -24.86
C ALA A 280 -9.28 -19.15 -25.52
N GLN A 281 -9.32 -19.67 -26.74
CA GLN A 281 -10.58 -19.98 -27.43
C GLN A 281 -11.35 -21.10 -26.72
N GLU A 282 -10.66 -22.20 -26.36
CA GLU A 282 -11.27 -23.29 -25.59
C GLU A 282 -11.83 -22.82 -24.25
N LEU A 283 -11.09 -21.94 -23.55
CA LEU A 283 -11.56 -21.37 -22.27
C LEU A 283 -12.78 -20.45 -22.49
N ALA A 284 -12.78 -19.64 -23.54
CA ALA A 284 -13.93 -18.79 -23.91
C ALA A 284 -15.18 -19.61 -24.21
N ASP A 285 -15.03 -20.69 -24.98
CA ASP A 285 -16.14 -21.58 -25.34
C ASP A 285 -16.71 -22.31 -24.11
N ASP A 286 -15.86 -22.77 -23.20
CA ASP A 286 -16.27 -23.50 -21.99
C ASP A 286 -16.92 -22.57 -20.92
N THR A 287 -16.45 -21.35 -20.80
CA THR A 287 -16.91 -20.41 -19.77
C THR A 287 -18.04 -19.49 -20.25
N GLY A 288 -18.21 -19.35 -21.57
CA GLY A 288 -19.11 -18.39 -22.18
C GLY A 288 -18.59 -16.95 -22.17
N TYR A 289 -17.35 -16.71 -21.77
CA TYR A 289 -16.69 -15.41 -21.90
C TYR A 289 -16.32 -15.12 -23.35
N THR A 290 -16.15 -13.85 -23.69
CA THR A 290 -15.66 -13.49 -25.02
C THR A 290 -14.16 -13.75 -25.12
N LEU A 291 -13.66 -14.15 -26.30
CA LEU A 291 -12.22 -14.34 -26.51
C LEU A 291 -11.37 -13.12 -26.11
N PRO A 292 -11.75 -11.88 -26.47
CA PRO A 292 -11.02 -10.70 -25.99
C PRO A 292 -10.98 -10.56 -24.46
N SER A 293 -12.04 -10.98 -23.75
CA SER A 293 -12.05 -10.96 -22.29
C SER A 293 -11.03 -11.95 -21.69
N VAL A 294 -10.91 -13.13 -22.29
CA VAL A 294 -9.94 -14.15 -21.90
C VAL A 294 -8.52 -13.72 -22.23
N GLU A 295 -8.29 -13.19 -23.44
CA GLU A 295 -6.97 -12.66 -23.84
C GLU A 295 -6.51 -11.50 -22.94
N ASN A 296 -7.44 -10.62 -22.52
CA ASN A 296 -7.18 -9.52 -21.60
C ASN A 296 -7.06 -9.96 -20.11
N ALA A 297 -7.22 -11.27 -19.81
CA ALA A 297 -6.98 -11.77 -18.45
C ALA A 297 -5.50 -11.70 -18.04
N MET A 298 -4.59 -11.69 -19.00
CA MET A 298 -3.15 -11.56 -18.77
C MET A 298 -2.75 -10.13 -18.41
N LEU A 299 -3.42 -9.54 -17.40
CA LEU A 299 -3.03 -8.23 -16.90
C LEU A 299 -1.78 -8.35 -16.05
N ARG A 300 -0.71 -7.72 -16.48
CA ARG A 300 0.50 -7.55 -15.66
C ARG A 300 0.31 -6.38 -14.70
N VAL A 301 0.48 -6.65 -13.42
CA VAL A 301 0.50 -5.61 -12.39
C VAL A 301 1.93 -5.52 -11.86
N LYS A 302 2.56 -4.38 -12.03
CA LYS A 302 3.88 -4.11 -11.46
C LYS A 302 3.76 -3.05 -10.37
N ASN A 303 4.28 -3.38 -9.21
CA ASN A 303 4.29 -2.49 -8.06
C ASN A 303 5.68 -1.90 -7.82
N VAL A 304 5.75 -0.95 -6.90
CA VAL A 304 6.98 -0.41 -6.33
C VAL A 304 6.96 -0.56 -4.82
N THR A 305 8.13 -0.51 -4.20
CA THR A 305 8.25 -0.48 -2.74
C THR A 305 7.68 0.82 -2.19
N SER A 306 6.93 0.74 -1.09
CA SER A 306 6.42 1.92 -0.36
C SER A 306 7.45 2.53 0.58
N LYS A 307 8.39 1.70 1.05
CA LYS A 307 9.46 2.06 1.98
C LYS A 307 10.82 1.60 1.45
N SER A 308 11.89 2.13 2.02
CA SER A 308 13.25 1.63 1.81
C SER A 308 13.57 0.55 2.81
N PHE A 309 14.37 -0.44 2.41
CA PHE A 309 14.79 -1.57 3.24
C PHE A 309 16.30 -1.66 3.29
N GLY A 310 16.83 -1.83 4.50
CA GLY A 310 18.27 -1.86 4.72
C GLY A 310 18.69 -2.66 5.94
N VAL A 311 19.96 -2.55 6.27
CA VAL A 311 20.56 -3.17 7.45
C VAL A 311 21.33 -2.15 8.26
N VAL A 312 21.44 -2.38 9.57
CA VAL A 312 22.31 -1.58 10.42
C VAL A 312 23.77 -1.90 10.09
N ALA A 313 24.54 -0.88 9.80
CA ALA A 313 25.95 -0.94 9.47
C ALA A 313 26.71 0.23 10.13
N HIS A 314 28.06 0.20 10.07
CA HIS A 314 28.89 1.34 10.46
C HIS A 314 29.35 2.08 9.21
N ASN A 315 29.23 3.40 9.25
CA ASN A 315 29.78 4.25 8.21
C ASN A 315 31.32 4.41 8.37
N PRO A 316 32.03 5.05 7.44
CA PRO A 316 33.49 5.28 7.56
C PRO A 316 33.93 6.08 8.79
N THR A 317 33.03 6.78 9.47
CA THR A 317 33.28 7.53 10.72
C THR A 317 32.97 6.72 11.97
N ASP A 318 32.67 5.41 11.81
CA ASP A 318 32.32 4.45 12.87
C ASP A 318 30.99 4.77 13.60
N GLU A 319 30.11 5.51 12.93
CA GLU A 319 28.75 5.75 13.41
C GLU A 319 27.81 4.66 12.89
N GLN A 320 26.89 4.22 13.74
CA GLN A 320 25.86 3.29 13.34
C GLN A 320 24.79 4.01 12.50
N ILE A 321 24.55 3.48 11.31
CA ILE A 321 23.53 3.94 10.37
C ILE A 321 22.71 2.77 9.85
N VAL A 322 21.56 3.05 9.28
CA VAL A 322 20.85 2.12 8.38
C VAL A 322 21.35 2.37 6.96
N PHE A 323 21.92 1.32 6.35
CA PHE A 323 22.28 1.34 4.94
C PHE A 323 21.17 0.68 4.14
N ASN A 324 20.41 1.48 3.38
CA ASN A 324 19.31 1.01 2.54
C ASN A 324 19.86 0.31 1.28
N LEU A 325 19.43 -0.94 1.07
CA LEU A 325 19.75 -1.74 -0.11
C LEU A 325 18.67 -1.61 -1.18
N VAL A 326 17.41 -1.60 -0.77
CA VAL A 326 16.26 -1.38 -1.65
C VAL A 326 15.65 -0.04 -1.26
N LEU A 327 15.59 0.90 -2.18
CA LEU A 327 15.05 2.23 -1.92
C LEU A 327 13.54 2.26 -2.17
N ARG A 328 12.86 3.17 -1.51
CA ARG A 328 11.46 3.51 -1.77
C ARG A 328 11.23 3.78 -3.26
N ASN A 329 10.09 3.37 -3.76
CA ASN A 329 9.72 3.49 -5.18
C ASN A 329 10.62 2.66 -6.13
N THR A 330 11.30 1.63 -5.64
CA THR A 330 11.98 0.62 -6.47
C THR A 330 10.95 -0.35 -7.03
N ALA A 331 11.00 -0.64 -8.34
CA ALA A 331 10.12 -1.61 -8.97
C ALA A 331 10.35 -3.03 -8.41
N VAL A 332 9.27 -3.76 -8.14
CA VAL A 332 9.32 -5.15 -7.71
C VAL A 332 8.81 -6.07 -8.84
N PRO A 333 9.32 -7.32 -8.94
CA PRO A 333 10.30 -7.95 -8.05
C PRO A 333 11.71 -7.37 -8.21
N VAL A 334 12.49 -7.40 -7.12
CA VAL A 334 13.88 -6.90 -7.14
C VAL A 334 14.78 -7.76 -6.27
N ASN A 335 15.99 -8.03 -6.77
CA ASN A 335 17.04 -8.75 -6.05
C ASN A 335 18.29 -7.85 -5.98
N VAL A 336 18.71 -7.50 -4.76
CA VAL A 336 19.86 -6.63 -4.51
C VAL A 336 20.86 -7.32 -3.59
N LYS A 337 22.13 -7.28 -3.95
CA LYS A 337 23.23 -7.84 -3.18
C LYS A 337 24.22 -6.76 -2.78
N LYS A 338 24.68 -6.81 -1.53
CA LYS A 338 25.68 -5.91 -1.01
C LYS A 338 26.66 -6.64 -0.09
N LYS A 339 27.93 -6.29 -0.19
CA LYS A 339 28.98 -6.81 0.71
C LYS A 339 29.20 -5.84 1.85
N PHE A 340 29.17 -6.39 3.04
CA PHE A 340 29.58 -5.77 4.30
C PHE A 340 30.79 -6.51 4.84
N PHE A 341 31.45 -5.98 5.87
CA PHE A 341 32.69 -6.55 6.38
C PHE A 341 32.62 -6.69 7.90
N THR A 342 33.26 -7.74 8.43
CA THR A 342 33.40 -7.89 9.88
C THR A 342 34.31 -6.81 10.44
N ALA A 343 34.00 -6.31 11.64
CA ALA A 343 34.70 -5.19 12.25
C ALA A 343 35.99 -5.62 12.99
N VAL A 344 36.03 -6.86 13.54
CA VAL A 344 37.09 -7.31 14.42
C VAL A 344 37.58 -8.71 14.06
N GLU A 345 38.86 -8.99 14.37
CA GLU A 345 39.44 -10.32 14.24
C GLU A 345 38.73 -11.31 15.19
N ASN A 346 38.51 -12.54 14.70
CA ASN A 346 37.85 -13.62 15.44
C ASN A 346 36.42 -13.27 15.92
N GLN A 347 35.69 -12.47 15.14
CA GLN A 347 34.28 -12.19 15.35
C GLN A 347 33.48 -13.48 15.26
N LYS A 348 32.69 -13.79 16.29
CA LYS A 348 31.94 -15.06 16.37
C LYS A 348 30.54 -14.99 15.76
N THR A 349 29.98 -13.79 15.70
CA THR A 349 28.62 -13.56 15.23
C THR A 349 28.52 -12.23 14.49
N VAL A 350 27.65 -12.19 13.49
CA VAL A 350 27.18 -10.94 12.87
C VAL A 350 25.68 -10.80 13.16
N LEU A 351 25.31 -9.71 13.77
CA LEU A 351 23.89 -9.34 13.92
C LEU A 351 23.44 -8.63 12.65
N ILE A 352 22.43 -9.16 12.02
CA ILE A 352 21.81 -8.58 10.83
C ILE A 352 20.47 -8.00 11.26
N GLN A 353 20.49 -6.72 11.60
CA GLN A 353 19.28 -5.97 11.95
C GLN A 353 18.67 -5.41 10.67
N ILE A 354 17.51 -5.89 10.32
CA ILE A 354 16.76 -5.51 9.12
C ILE A 354 15.85 -4.36 9.50
N MET A 355 15.97 -3.28 8.75
CA MET A 355 15.30 -2.01 9.02
C MET A 355 14.45 -1.58 7.82
N GLU A 356 13.35 -0.88 8.08
CA GLU A 356 12.61 -0.12 7.08
C GLU A 356 12.63 1.37 7.39
N SER A 357 12.63 2.21 6.36
CA SER A 357 12.60 3.67 6.47
C SER A 357 11.73 4.32 5.39
N GLU A 358 11.24 5.51 5.68
CA GLU A 358 10.35 6.27 4.77
C GLU A 358 11.11 7.14 3.75
N THR A 359 12.41 7.28 3.93
CA THR A 359 13.27 8.11 3.07
C THR A 359 13.84 7.31 1.90
N SER A 360 14.20 8.01 0.83
CA SER A 360 14.92 7.46 -0.32
C SER A 360 16.45 7.59 -0.19
N ASP A 361 16.95 8.01 0.97
CA ASP A 361 18.37 8.13 1.22
C ASP A 361 19.03 6.75 1.38
N ILE A 362 20.28 6.63 0.92
CA ILE A 362 21.04 5.37 1.03
C ILE A 362 21.49 5.14 2.47
N GLU A 363 21.87 6.21 3.17
CA GLU A 363 22.33 6.17 4.56
C GLU A 363 21.39 6.99 5.43
N VAL A 364 20.84 6.38 6.47
CA VAL A 364 19.80 6.96 7.31
C VAL A 364 20.20 6.80 8.78
N PRO A 365 20.02 7.83 9.63
CA PRO A 365 20.14 7.67 11.08
C PRO A 365 19.20 6.58 11.61
N ILE A 366 19.64 5.78 12.57
CA ILE A 366 18.85 4.65 13.10
C ILE A 366 17.49 5.11 13.64
N GLU A 367 17.44 6.28 14.26
CA GLU A 367 16.22 6.87 14.81
C GLU A 367 15.14 7.23 13.76
N HIS A 368 15.51 7.22 12.47
CA HIS A 368 14.59 7.46 11.35
C HIS A 368 14.18 6.17 10.62
N ALA A 369 14.47 5.03 11.23
CA ALA A 369 14.11 3.73 10.68
C ALA A 369 13.54 2.81 11.76
N GLU A 370 12.67 1.89 11.36
CA GLU A 370 12.04 0.91 12.24
C GLU A 370 12.64 -0.47 12.03
N GLU A 371 12.89 -1.20 13.12
CA GLU A 371 13.39 -2.56 13.03
C GLU A 371 12.25 -3.52 12.63
N ILE A 372 12.48 -4.26 11.54
CA ILE A 372 11.57 -5.33 11.12
C ILE A 372 11.94 -6.64 11.84
N LYS A 373 13.23 -7.01 11.82
CA LYS A 373 13.73 -8.25 12.40
C LYS A 373 15.24 -8.22 12.58
N THR A 374 15.72 -9.02 13.56
CA THR A 374 17.16 -9.30 13.73
C THR A 374 17.43 -10.78 13.51
N ALA A 375 18.48 -11.07 12.73
CA ALA A 375 19.04 -12.40 12.55
C ALA A 375 20.48 -12.48 13.03
N VAL A 376 20.95 -13.70 13.34
CA VAL A 376 22.32 -13.94 13.82
C VAL A 376 23.02 -14.90 12.86
N LEU A 377 24.07 -14.42 12.19
CA LEU A 377 24.99 -15.27 11.44
C LEU A 377 26.13 -15.70 12.35
N HIS A 378 26.30 -17.01 12.57
CA HIS A 378 27.41 -17.57 13.32
C HIS A 378 28.62 -17.78 12.42
N LEU A 379 29.75 -17.20 12.81
CA LEU A 379 31.02 -17.30 12.09
C LEU A 379 31.95 -18.36 12.71
N PRO A 380 32.80 -19.00 11.90
CA PRO A 380 33.86 -19.89 12.39
C PRO A 380 34.88 -19.14 13.26
N PRO A 381 35.59 -19.85 14.12
CA PRO A 381 36.70 -19.25 14.88
C PRO A 381 37.90 -18.93 13.98
N ASN A 382 38.75 -18.00 14.43
CA ASN A 382 39.99 -17.61 13.80
C ASN A 382 39.87 -16.96 12.41
N LEU A 383 38.79 -16.29 12.15
CA LEU A 383 38.64 -15.48 10.95
C LEU A 383 39.28 -14.09 11.13
N PRO A 384 39.88 -13.52 10.06
CA PRO A 384 40.46 -12.18 10.12
C PRO A 384 39.35 -11.12 10.25
N ALA A 385 39.74 -9.92 10.63
CA ALA A 385 38.88 -8.73 10.40
C ALA A 385 38.69 -8.48 8.89
N ASP A 386 37.74 -7.65 8.55
CA ASP A 386 37.39 -7.29 7.15
C ASP A 386 36.97 -8.51 6.31
N LEU A 387 36.40 -9.55 6.95
CA LEU A 387 35.82 -10.67 6.22
C LEU A 387 34.54 -10.25 5.51
N PRO A 388 34.40 -10.50 4.20
CA PRO A 388 33.21 -10.12 3.48
C PRO A 388 31.99 -11.00 3.84
N ILE A 389 30.90 -10.35 4.18
CA ILE A 389 29.58 -10.91 4.38
C ILE A 389 28.68 -10.37 3.26
N GLU A 390 28.20 -11.23 2.39
CA GLU A 390 27.26 -10.84 1.33
C GLU A 390 25.83 -10.95 1.85
N ILE A 391 25.09 -9.84 1.81
CA ILE A 391 23.67 -9.78 2.17
C ILE A 391 22.86 -9.59 0.88
N THR A 392 21.88 -10.45 0.67
CA THR A 392 20.96 -10.40 -0.46
C THR A 392 19.56 -10.08 0.04
N PHE A 393 18.94 -9.07 -0.55
CA PHE A 393 17.53 -8.74 -0.40
C PHE A 393 16.81 -9.19 -1.66
N ASP A 394 15.86 -10.09 -1.52
CA ASP A 394 15.00 -10.60 -2.59
C ASP A 394 13.55 -10.25 -2.27
N LEU A 395 13.01 -9.28 -2.97
CA LEU A 395 11.65 -8.78 -2.78
C LEU A 395 10.81 -9.22 -3.97
N ASN A 396 9.77 -10.01 -3.71
CA ASN A 396 8.88 -10.46 -4.76
C ASN A 396 7.82 -9.39 -5.14
N ASP A 397 7.00 -9.66 -6.14
CA ASP A 397 5.92 -8.80 -6.64
C ASP A 397 4.78 -8.57 -5.62
N GLU A 398 4.63 -9.46 -4.64
CA GLU A 398 3.69 -9.31 -3.52
C GLU A 398 4.24 -8.43 -2.38
N GLY A 399 5.50 -8.01 -2.45
CA GLY A 399 6.18 -7.23 -1.42
C GLY A 399 6.69 -8.08 -0.25
N GLN A 400 6.81 -9.42 -0.43
CA GLN A 400 7.43 -10.29 0.56
C GLN A 400 8.95 -10.21 0.41
N LEU A 401 9.64 -9.93 1.52
CA LEU A 401 11.09 -9.77 1.57
C LEU A 401 11.74 -11.05 2.09
N HIS A 402 12.59 -11.64 1.27
CA HIS A 402 13.46 -12.74 1.62
C HIS A 402 14.89 -12.23 1.73
N ILE A 403 15.58 -12.57 2.82
CA ILE A 403 16.94 -12.11 3.05
C ILE A 403 17.86 -13.29 3.30
N THR A 404 18.97 -13.30 2.59
CA THR A 404 20.06 -14.24 2.86
C THR A 404 21.32 -13.48 3.20
N ALA A 405 22.09 -14.01 4.16
CA ALA A 405 23.42 -13.53 4.48
C ALA A 405 24.41 -14.68 4.42
N GLU A 406 25.46 -14.50 3.67
CA GLU A 406 26.45 -15.53 3.40
C GLU A 406 27.87 -15.04 3.70
N GLU A 407 28.60 -15.85 4.46
CA GLU A 407 30.03 -15.72 4.59
C GLU A 407 30.69 -16.43 3.39
N THR A 408 31.44 -15.68 2.58
CA THR A 408 31.87 -16.13 1.25
C THR A 408 33.10 -17.07 1.24
N SER A 409 33.84 -17.21 2.36
CA SER A 409 35.04 -18.04 2.40
C SER A 409 34.76 -19.52 2.64
N GLU A 410 33.74 -19.86 3.45
CA GLU A 410 33.32 -21.24 3.76
C GLU A 410 31.87 -21.57 3.32
N GLN A 411 31.23 -20.67 2.56
CA GLN A 411 29.85 -20.83 2.06
C GLN A 411 28.82 -21.10 3.18
N ARG A 412 28.96 -20.43 4.31
CA ARG A 412 27.97 -20.50 5.38
C ARG A 412 26.89 -19.46 5.14
N GLN A 413 25.68 -19.93 5.14
CA GLN A 413 24.51 -19.11 4.83
C GLN A 413 23.56 -19.11 6.03
N VAL A 414 23.00 -17.93 6.34
CA VAL A 414 21.82 -17.76 7.16
C VAL A 414 20.70 -17.22 6.27
N GLU A 415 19.65 -17.98 6.19
CA GLU A 415 18.41 -17.58 5.55
C GLU A 415 17.51 -16.93 6.60
N VAL A 416 17.07 -15.72 6.33
CA VAL A 416 16.10 -15.03 7.18
C VAL A 416 14.79 -14.95 6.39
N VAL A 417 13.93 -15.92 6.63
CA VAL A 417 12.53 -15.75 6.22
C VAL A 417 11.91 -14.75 7.19
N LEU A 418 11.37 -13.67 6.66
CA LEU A 418 10.61 -12.70 7.45
C LEU A 418 9.24 -13.29 7.81
N ASP A 419 9.23 -14.21 8.76
CA ASP A 419 8.05 -14.37 9.61
C ASP A 419 8.05 -13.17 10.55
N THR A 420 7.20 -12.23 10.29
CA THR A 420 7.12 -10.99 11.08
C THR A 420 6.77 -11.34 12.52
N ALA A 421 7.62 -10.96 13.46
CA ALA A 421 7.41 -11.24 14.88
C ALA A 421 6.10 -10.63 15.43
N ALA A 422 5.53 -9.67 14.71
CA ALA A 422 4.25 -9.03 15.02
C ALA A 422 3.03 -9.82 14.52
N VAL A 423 3.21 -10.85 13.69
CA VAL A 423 2.11 -11.59 13.05
C VAL A 423 2.11 -13.04 13.53
N ILE A 424 0.95 -13.51 13.94
CA ILE A 424 0.79 -14.90 14.39
C ILE A 424 1.14 -15.89 13.27
N SER A 425 1.90 -16.92 13.59
CA SER A 425 2.35 -17.94 12.65
C SER A 425 2.28 -19.36 13.24
N GLY A 426 2.45 -20.36 12.40
CA GLY A 426 2.51 -21.77 12.83
C GLY A 426 1.28 -22.22 13.63
N GLU A 427 1.50 -22.82 14.82
CA GLU A 427 0.42 -23.34 15.67
C GLU A 427 -0.55 -22.28 16.17
N GLU A 428 -0.09 -21.04 16.36
CA GLU A 428 -0.94 -19.93 16.79
C GLU A 428 -1.94 -19.53 15.71
N LEU A 429 -1.50 -19.52 14.45
CA LEU A 429 -2.35 -19.27 13.30
C LEU A 429 -3.43 -20.35 13.17
N GLU A 430 -3.08 -21.62 13.27
CA GLU A 430 -4.04 -22.73 13.20
C GLU A 430 -5.07 -22.66 14.34
N ARG A 431 -4.65 -22.35 15.57
CA ARG A 431 -5.56 -22.10 16.69
C ARG A 431 -6.51 -20.92 16.46
N ALA A 432 -6.01 -19.86 15.82
CA ALA A 432 -6.82 -18.68 15.47
C ALA A 432 -7.87 -19.03 14.41
N LYS A 433 -7.50 -19.83 13.39
CA LYS A 433 -8.42 -20.36 12.38
C LYS A 433 -9.51 -21.24 13.00
N GLU A 434 -9.15 -22.18 13.88
CA GLU A 434 -10.10 -23.03 14.58
C GLU A 434 -11.09 -22.21 15.43
N ARG A 435 -10.61 -21.19 16.14
CA ARG A 435 -11.48 -20.28 16.91
C ARG A 435 -12.42 -19.49 15.99
N SER A 436 -11.92 -18.95 14.89
CA SER A 436 -12.75 -18.22 13.93
C SER A 436 -13.85 -19.09 13.34
N GLN A 437 -13.54 -20.33 12.97
CA GLN A 437 -14.52 -21.28 12.44
C GLN A 437 -15.57 -21.71 13.48
N SER A 438 -15.25 -21.63 14.78
CA SER A 438 -16.19 -21.94 15.87
C SER A 438 -17.12 -20.78 16.23
N LEU A 439 -16.86 -19.56 15.72
CA LEU A 439 -17.71 -18.39 15.95
C LEU A 439 -19.01 -18.52 15.14
N VAL A 440 -20.13 -18.64 15.84
CA VAL A 440 -21.45 -18.57 15.23
C VAL A 440 -21.83 -17.10 15.12
N VAL A 441 -21.83 -16.57 13.90
CA VAL A 441 -22.35 -15.24 13.65
C VAL A 441 -23.87 -15.33 13.61
N HIS A 442 -24.53 -14.70 14.59
CA HIS A 442 -26.00 -14.62 14.68
C HIS A 442 -26.53 -13.38 13.95
#